data_26fa38cad21940e20c4bcb823f5ccc54
#
_entry.id   26fa38cad21940e20c4bcb823f5ccc54
#
_cell.length_a   1.000
_cell.length_b   1.000
_cell.length_c   1.000
_cell.angle_alpha   90.00
_cell.angle_beta   90.00
_cell.angle_gamma   90.00
#
_symmetry.space_group_name_H-M   'P 1'
#
loop_
_entity.id
_entity.type
_entity.pdbx_description
1 polymer ?
#
loop_
_entity_poly.entity_id
_entity_poly.type
_entity_poly.pdbx_seq_one_letter_code
_entity_poly.pdbx_strand_id
1 'polypeptide(L)'
;VEPLPEDINLFSHEECLHDKLKQAKNFKHIEEESNKQQASRILQKVGKQTIVVNPPFPPMTEEEIDASFDLPYTRLPHPKYKGKTIPAFEMIKFSVNIHRGCFGGCAFCTISAHQGKFIASRSKESILKEVKEITQMPDFKGYLSDLGGPSANMYRMKGKNPDICAQCKNCLLYTSPSPRDRTR
;
A
#
# COMPACT_ATOMS: atom_id res chain seq x y z
N VAL A 1 17.52 19.38 -11.81
CA VAL A 1 17.33 17.97 -12.23
C VAL A 1 17.17 17.98 -13.73
N GLU A 2 18.00 17.21 -14.45
CA GLU A 2 17.87 17.06 -15.89
C GLU A 2 16.61 16.21 -16.21
N PRO A 3 15.70 16.71 -17.06
CA PRO A 3 14.56 15.95 -17.51
C PRO A 3 14.98 14.72 -18.34
N LEU A 4 14.31 13.60 -18.12
CA LEU A 4 14.45 12.41 -18.96
C LEU A 4 13.32 12.37 -20.00
N PRO A 5 13.53 11.73 -21.16
CA PRO A 5 12.51 11.66 -22.21
C PRO A 5 11.20 11.00 -21.75
N GLU A 6 11.27 10.06 -20.79
CA GLU A 6 10.14 9.32 -20.24
C GLU A 6 9.45 10.01 -19.06
N ASP A 7 9.91 11.20 -18.64
CA ASP A 7 9.33 11.93 -17.51
C ASP A 7 7.91 12.41 -17.81
N ILE A 8 7.02 12.25 -16.84
CA ILE A 8 5.68 12.81 -16.89
C ILE A 8 5.72 14.23 -16.28
N ASN A 9 5.56 15.23 -17.13
CA ASN A 9 5.49 16.61 -16.69
C ASN A 9 4.04 16.99 -16.35
N LEU A 10 3.77 17.28 -15.09
CA LEU A 10 2.49 17.77 -14.62
C LEU A 10 2.36 19.29 -14.83
N PHE A 11 1.13 19.79 -14.89
CA PHE A 11 0.85 21.21 -14.73
C PHE A 11 1.39 21.69 -13.40
N SER A 12 1.89 22.92 -13.35
CA SER A 12 2.47 23.48 -12.12
C SER A 12 1.46 23.56 -10.98
N HIS A 13 1.95 23.64 -9.76
CA HIS A 13 1.09 23.84 -8.59
C HIS A 13 0.22 25.09 -8.73
N GLU A 14 0.81 26.20 -9.17
CA GLU A 14 0.12 27.47 -9.36
C GLU A 14 -1.00 27.38 -10.40
N GLU A 15 -0.77 26.69 -11.52
CA GLU A 15 -1.81 26.44 -12.51
C GLU A 15 -2.96 25.61 -11.93
N CYS A 16 -2.66 24.60 -11.11
CA CYS A 16 -3.68 23.75 -10.48
C CYS A 16 -4.51 24.49 -9.42
N LEU A 17 -3.97 25.50 -8.75
CA LEU A 17 -4.71 26.32 -7.80
C LEU A 17 -5.83 27.14 -8.49
N HIS A 18 -5.63 27.51 -9.74
CA HIS A 18 -6.56 28.37 -10.51
C HIS A 18 -7.40 27.59 -11.52
N ASP A 19 -7.00 26.37 -11.89
CA ASP A 19 -7.68 25.56 -12.91
C ASP A 19 -7.91 24.12 -12.43
N LYS A 20 -9.14 23.81 -12.03
CA LYS A 20 -9.56 22.47 -11.57
C LYS A 20 -9.40 21.39 -12.64
N LEU A 21 -9.48 21.74 -13.94
CA LEU A 21 -9.29 20.78 -15.02
C LEU A 21 -7.83 20.35 -15.12
N LYS A 22 -6.88 21.28 -14.91
CA LYS A 22 -5.45 20.96 -14.84
C LYS A 22 -5.14 20.07 -13.64
N GLN A 23 -5.72 20.38 -12.48
CA GLN A 23 -5.60 19.52 -11.30
C GLN A 23 -6.15 18.10 -11.57
N ALA A 24 -7.30 17.98 -12.20
CA ALA A 24 -7.89 16.68 -12.56
C ALA A 24 -7.02 15.89 -13.56
N LYS A 25 -6.40 16.56 -14.53
CA LYS A 25 -5.45 15.94 -15.47
C LYS A 25 -4.19 15.45 -14.76
N ASN A 26 -3.64 16.24 -13.84
CA ASN A 26 -2.51 15.82 -13.02
C ASN A 26 -2.87 14.57 -12.19
N PHE A 27 -4.03 14.59 -11.54
CA PHE A 27 -4.51 13.44 -10.78
C PHE A 27 -4.64 12.18 -11.65
N LYS A 28 -5.17 12.32 -12.88
CA LYS A 28 -5.24 11.21 -13.83
C LYS A 28 -3.86 10.61 -14.12
N HIS A 29 -2.85 11.43 -14.39
CA HIS A 29 -1.48 10.95 -14.63
C HIS A 29 -0.90 10.23 -13.40
N ILE A 30 -1.07 10.80 -12.21
CA ILE A 30 -0.62 10.19 -10.96
C ILE A 30 -1.30 8.83 -10.76
N GLU A 31 -2.60 8.74 -11.02
CA GLU A 31 -3.38 7.51 -10.88
C GLU A 31 -2.96 6.45 -11.91
N GLU A 32 -2.74 6.84 -13.17
CA GLU A 32 -2.24 5.93 -14.20
C GLU A 32 -0.85 5.37 -13.87
N GLU A 33 0.08 6.23 -13.42
CA GLU A 33 1.43 5.79 -13.04
C GLU A 33 1.39 4.86 -11.81
N SER A 34 0.53 5.14 -10.83
CA SER A 34 0.40 4.28 -9.65
C SER A 34 -0.12 2.86 -9.95
N ASN A 35 -0.70 2.64 -11.13
CA ASN A 35 -1.18 1.33 -11.58
C ASN A 35 -0.14 0.53 -12.38
N LYS A 36 0.97 1.14 -12.76
CA LYS A 36 2.01 0.49 -13.56
C LYS A 36 3.00 -0.27 -12.68
N GLN A 37 3.47 -1.43 -13.14
CA GLN A 37 4.58 -2.13 -12.51
C GLN A 37 5.90 -1.38 -12.70
N GLN A 38 6.05 -0.71 -13.85
CA GLN A 38 7.17 0.15 -14.17
C GLN A 38 6.61 1.55 -14.44
N ALA A 39 6.54 2.36 -13.41
CA ALA A 39 6.07 3.72 -13.49
C ALA A 39 7.17 4.66 -13.98
N SER A 40 6.77 5.77 -14.60
CA SER A 40 7.68 6.84 -14.96
C SER A 40 7.90 7.80 -13.78
N ARG A 41 8.99 8.54 -13.84
CA ARG A 41 9.26 9.65 -12.93
C ARG A 41 8.30 10.80 -13.23
N ILE A 42 7.77 11.44 -12.21
CA ILE A 42 6.81 12.54 -12.32
C ILE A 42 7.46 13.83 -11.87
N LEU A 43 7.32 14.88 -12.67
CA LEU A 43 7.85 16.23 -12.39
C LEU A 43 6.71 17.22 -12.24
N GLN A 44 6.77 18.07 -11.21
CA GLN A 44 5.86 19.20 -11.04
C GLN A 44 6.61 20.46 -10.60
N LYS A 45 6.35 21.58 -11.27
CA LYS A 45 6.86 22.89 -10.85
C LYS A 45 6.04 23.43 -9.67
N VAL A 46 6.75 23.97 -8.67
CA VAL A 46 6.20 24.68 -7.51
C VAL A 46 7.04 25.91 -7.27
N GLY A 47 6.55 27.07 -7.65
CA GLY A 47 7.33 28.31 -7.66
C GLY A 47 8.58 28.19 -8.53
N LYS A 48 9.74 28.40 -7.92
CA LYS A 48 11.05 28.30 -8.59
C LYS A 48 11.67 26.89 -8.52
N GLN A 49 11.02 25.95 -7.87
CA GLN A 49 11.52 24.60 -7.67
C GLN A 49 10.78 23.59 -8.54
N THR A 50 11.42 22.47 -8.82
CA THR A 50 10.78 21.29 -9.43
C THR A 50 10.78 20.17 -8.43
N ILE A 51 9.59 19.69 -8.08
CA ILE A 51 9.42 18.47 -7.29
C ILE A 51 9.57 17.29 -8.24
N VAL A 52 10.37 16.32 -7.83
CA VAL A 52 10.61 15.08 -8.56
C VAL A 52 10.09 13.93 -7.72
N VAL A 53 9.13 13.18 -8.26
CA VAL A 53 8.61 11.96 -7.65
C VAL A 53 9.18 10.79 -8.44
N ASN A 54 10.10 10.07 -7.84
CA ASN A 54 10.67 8.86 -8.44
C ASN A 54 9.62 7.74 -8.45
N PRO A 55 9.72 6.79 -9.40
CA PRO A 55 8.90 5.59 -9.40
C PRO A 55 8.99 4.87 -8.05
N PRO A 56 7.90 4.25 -7.58
CA PRO A 56 7.96 3.41 -6.40
C PRO A 56 8.92 2.23 -6.62
N PHE A 57 9.50 1.73 -5.54
CA PHE A 57 10.26 0.49 -5.58
C PHE A 57 9.35 -0.67 -6.03
N PRO A 58 9.86 -1.65 -6.77
CA PRO A 58 9.07 -2.82 -7.15
C PRO A 58 8.44 -3.51 -5.93
N PRO A 59 7.28 -4.17 -6.09
CA PRO A 59 6.69 -4.93 -4.99
C PRO A 59 7.67 -5.95 -4.42
N MET A 60 7.73 -6.04 -3.09
CA MET A 60 8.60 -7.00 -2.41
C MET A 60 8.28 -8.44 -2.83
N THR A 61 9.31 -9.26 -2.97
CA THR A 61 9.15 -10.71 -3.08
C THR A 61 8.64 -11.31 -1.78
N GLU A 62 8.24 -12.59 -1.78
CA GLU A 62 7.80 -13.30 -0.58
C GLU A 62 8.93 -13.35 0.46
N GLU A 63 10.17 -13.56 0.02
CA GLU A 63 11.35 -13.60 0.90
C GLU A 63 11.66 -12.23 1.51
N GLU A 64 11.56 -11.16 0.74
CA GLU A 64 11.83 -9.80 1.23
C GLU A 64 10.79 -9.34 2.25
N ILE A 65 9.51 -9.63 2.00
CA ILE A 65 8.45 -9.27 2.94
C ILE A 65 8.55 -10.14 4.21
N ASP A 66 8.84 -11.41 4.11
CA ASP A 66 9.06 -12.29 5.25
C ASP A 66 10.23 -11.81 6.11
N ALA A 67 11.36 -11.48 5.50
CA ALA A 67 12.52 -10.93 6.20
C ALA A 67 12.17 -9.66 6.99
N SER A 68 11.28 -8.82 6.46
CA SER A 68 10.81 -7.61 7.13
C SER A 68 9.91 -7.91 8.33
N PHE A 69 9.06 -8.92 8.24
CA PHE A 69 8.14 -9.31 9.32
C PHE A 69 8.80 -10.21 10.38
N ASP A 70 9.85 -10.94 10.01
CA ASP A 70 10.59 -11.83 10.89
C ASP A 70 11.65 -11.13 11.75
N LEU A 71 11.76 -9.80 11.65
CA LEU A 71 12.60 -9.02 12.55
C LEU A 71 12.14 -9.17 14.01
N PRO A 72 13.06 -9.06 14.98
CA PRO A 72 12.76 -9.29 16.39
C PRO A 72 11.94 -8.16 17.02
N TYR A 73 10.72 -7.99 16.59
CA TYR A 73 9.80 -7.01 17.15
C TYR A 73 9.34 -7.43 18.54
N THR A 74 9.36 -6.50 19.49
CA THR A 74 8.90 -6.75 20.87
C THR A 74 7.39 -6.88 20.98
N ARG A 75 6.60 -6.38 20.02
CA ARG A 75 5.14 -6.28 20.04
C ARG A 75 4.59 -5.54 21.28
N LEU A 76 5.40 -4.71 21.90
CA LEU A 76 5.06 -3.93 23.08
C LEU A 76 4.99 -2.43 22.75
N PRO A 77 4.21 -1.65 23.50
CA PRO A 77 4.22 -0.20 23.39
C PRO A 77 5.61 0.37 23.67
N HIS A 78 5.91 1.51 23.05
CA HIS A 78 7.15 2.23 23.34
C HIS A 78 7.26 2.55 24.85
N PRO A 79 8.44 2.41 25.47
CA PRO A 79 8.65 2.59 26.92
C PRO A 79 8.11 3.92 27.50
N LYS A 80 8.03 4.99 26.71
CA LYS A 80 7.44 6.28 27.13
C LYS A 80 5.97 6.20 27.55
N TYR A 81 5.27 5.12 27.16
CA TYR A 81 3.87 4.88 27.52
C TYR A 81 3.71 3.94 28.73
N LYS A 82 4.80 3.62 29.43
CA LYS A 82 4.75 2.76 30.62
C LYS A 82 3.71 3.30 31.62
N GLY A 83 2.79 2.43 32.05
CA GLY A 83 1.71 2.79 32.97
C GLY A 83 0.52 3.52 32.32
N LYS A 84 0.51 3.69 31.00
CA LYS A 84 -0.61 4.30 30.26
C LYS A 84 -1.27 3.24 29.36
N THR A 85 -2.59 3.16 29.40
CA THR A 85 -3.36 2.34 28.45
C THR A 85 -3.45 3.06 27.12
N ILE A 86 -3.14 2.34 26.02
CA ILE A 86 -3.28 2.81 24.64
C ILE A 86 -4.42 2.02 24.01
N PRO A 87 -5.63 2.58 23.88
CA PRO A 87 -6.81 1.83 23.39
C PRO A 87 -6.57 1.18 22.03
N ALA A 88 -5.95 1.88 21.09
CA ALA A 88 -5.63 1.33 19.77
C ALA A 88 -4.70 0.12 19.86
N PHE A 89 -3.70 0.14 20.74
CA PHE A 89 -2.81 -1.02 20.94
C PHE A 89 -3.58 -2.22 21.49
N GLU A 90 -4.45 -2.02 22.47
CA GLU A 90 -5.27 -3.10 23.05
C GLU A 90 -6.17 -3.77 22.02
N MET A 91 -6.64 -3.02 21.03
CA MET A 91 -7.47 -3.55 19.94
C MET A 91 -6.69 -4.42 18.95
N ILE A 92 -5.43 -4.08 18.66
CA ILE A 92 -4.68 -4.67 17.52
C ILE A 92 -3.50 -5.53 17.93
N LYS A 93 -3.13 -5.59 19.22
CA LYS A 93 -1.91 -6.28 19.67
C LYS A 93 -1.82 -7.75 19.29
N PHE A 94 -2.94 -8.42 19.08
CA PHE A 94 -3.03 -9.80 18.63
C PHE A 94 -3.46 -9.94 17.17
N SER A 95 -3.25 -8.91 16.35
CA SER A 95 -3.48 -8.98 14.92
C SER A 95 -2.21 -9.39 14.17
N VAL A 96 -2.40 -10.10 13.07
CA VAL A 96 -1.34 -10.53 12.14
C VAL A 96 -1.65 -10.02 10.75
N ASN A 97 -0.71 -9.29 10.19
CA ASN A 97 -0.82 -8.80 8.82
C ASN A 97 -0.18 -9.81 7.86
N ILE A 98 -0.95 -10.33 6.89
CA ILE A 98 -0.53 -11.43 6.02
C ILE A 98 -0.10 -10.96 4.62
N HIS A 99 -0.41 -9.73 4.24
CA HIS A 99 0.02 -9.11 3.00
C HIS A 99 0.02 -7.59 3.07
N ARG A 100 0.69 -6.95 2.13
CA ARG A 100 0.69 -5.51 1.87
C ARG A 100 0.08 -5.23 0.51
N GLY A 101 -0.38 -3.99 0.32
CA GLY A 101 -1.01 -3.55 -0.92
C GLY A 101 -2.52 -3.77 -0.94
N CYS A 102 -3.20 -2.98 -1.77
CA CYS A 102 -4.63 -3.08 -1.99
C CYS A 102 -4.98 -2.50 -3.36
N PHE A 103 -5.52 -3.31 -4.26
CA PHE A 103 -5.96 -2.86 -5.59
C PHE A 103 -7.44 -2.43 -5.64
N GLY A 104 -8.09 -2.28 -4.48
CA GLY A 104 -9.52 -1.95 -4.41
C GLY A 104 -9.90 -0.61 -5.03
N GLY A 105 -9.00 0.37 -5.00
CA GLY A 105 -9.20 1.69 -5.63
C GLY A 105 -10.43 2.45 -5.13
N CYS A 106 -10.94 2.16 -3.92
CA CYS A 106 -12.13 2.80 -3.36
C CYS A 106 -11.90 4.31 -3.24
N ALA A 107 -12.84 5.12 -3.74
CA ALA A 107 -12.68 6.57 -3.84
C ALA A 107 -12.46 7.30 -2.50
N PHE A 108 -12.87 6.70 -1.39
CA PHE A 108 -12.71 7.25 -0.03
C PHE A 108 -11.44 6.77 0.68
N CYS A 109 -10.71 5.80 0.12
CA CYS A 109 -9.66 5.08 0.81
C CYS A 109 -8.28 5.39 0.23
N THR A 110 -7.32 5.73 1.07
CA THR A 110 -5.95 6.06 0.68
C THR A 110 -4.97 4.88 0.83
N ILE A 111 -5.44 3.69 1.23
CA ILE A 111 -4.57 2.53 1.46
C ILE A 111 -3.82 2.13 0.19
N SER A 112 -4.48 2.12 -0.95
CA SER A 112 -3.84 1.79 -2.24
C SER A 112 -2.76 2.80 -2.64
N ALA A 113 -2.93 4.08 -2.29
CA ALA A 113 -1.90 5.10 -2.50
C ALA A 113 -0.73 4.98 -1.50
N HIS A 114 -1.03 4.57 -0.26
CA HIS A 114 -0.02 4.44 0.81
C HIS A 114 0.79 3.14 0.72
N GLN A 115 0.16 2.01 0.45
CA GLN A 115 0.82 0.69 0.44
C GLN A 115 1.07 0.14 -0.96
N GLY A 116 0.64 0.86 -1.99
CA GLY A 116 0.67 0.39 -3.38
C GLY A 116 -0.54 -0.46 -3.75
N LYS A 117 -0.68 -0.70 -5.05
CA LYS A 117 -1.80 -1.46 -5.64
C LYS A 117 -1.43 -2.92 -5.93
N PHE A 118 -0.17 -3.27 -5.81
CA PHE A 118 0.32 -4.63 -5.99
C PHE A 118 0.37 -5.36 -4.65
N ILE A 119 -0.05 -6.62 -4.65
CA ILE A 119 -0.11 -7.42 -3.44
C ILE A 119 1.24 -8.13 -3.24
N ALA A 120 1.91 -7.81 -2.13
CA ALA A 120 3.04 -8.56 -1.62
C ALA A 120 2.57 -9.40 -0.43
N SER A 121 2.61 -10.73 -0.57
CA SER A 121 2.08 -11.67 0.43
C SER A 121 3.21 -12.37 1.15
N ARG A 122 3.06 -12.55 2.45
CA ARG A 122 3.97 -13.34 3.30
C ARG A 122 3.81 -14.84 3.00
N SER A 123 4.84 -15.62 3.30
CA SER A 123 4.74 -17.07 3.34
C SER A 123 3.83 -17.54 4.49
N LYS A 124 3.30 -18.75 4.37
CA LYS A 124 2.54 -19.36 5.47
C LYS A 124 3.43 -19.60 6.69
N GLU A 125 4.68 -19.94 6.47
CA GLU A 125 5.68 -20.22 7.48
C GLU A 125 5.95 -18.99 8.36
N SER A 126 6.17 -17.82 7.75
CA SER A 126 6.34 -16.54 8.44
C SER A 126 5.09 -16.16 9.25
N ILE A 127 3.90 -16.31 8.66
CA ILE A 127 2.63 -16.03 9.33
C ILE A 127 2.43 -16.94 10.54
N LEU A 128 2.65 -18.26 10.39
CA LEU A 128 2.47 -19.23 11.47
C LEU A 128 3.49 -19.05 12.60
N LYS A 129 4.73 -18.65 12.26
CA LYS A 129 5.74 -18.28 13.25
C LYS A 129 5.24 -17.13 14.12
N GLU A 130 4.75 -16.04 13.52
CA GLU A 130 4.22 -14.89 14.26
C GLU A 130 2.98 -15.25 15.09
N VAL A 131 2.05 -16.04 14.55
CA VAL A 131 0.90 -16.56 15.30
C VAL A 131 1.36 -17.33 16.53
N LYS A 132 2.36 -18.22 16.39
CA LYS A 132 2.91 -18.98 17.51
C LYS A 132 3.51 -18.06 18.58
N GLU A 133 4.25 -17.04 18.19
CA GLU A 133 4.79 -16.04 19.12
C GLU A 133 3.67 -15.31 19.89
N ILE A 134 2.60 -14.91 19.20
CA ILE A 134 1.44 -14.28 19.84
C ILE A 134 0.78 -15.21 20.85
N THR A 135 0.63 -16.50 20.55
CA THR A 135 -0.01 -17.46 21.47
C THR A 135 0.82 -17.68 22.75
N GLN A 136 2.09 -17.31 22.76
CA GLN A 136 2.98 -17.39 23.92
C GLN A 136 3.01 -16.10 24.75
N MET A 137 2.34 -15.03 24.30
CA MET A 137 2.28 -13.78 25.04
C MET A 137 1.49 -13.94 26.36
N PRO A 138 1.97 -13.39 27.49
CA PRO A 138 1.35 -13.60 28.81
C PRO A 138 -0.12 -13.19 28.91
N ASP A 139 -0.54 -12.22 28.12
CA ASP A 139 -1.90 -11.66 28.12
C ASP A 139 -2.77 -12.18 26.96
N PHE A 140 -2.30 -13.20 26.22
CA PHE A 140 -3.07 -13.80 25.13
C PHE A 140 -4.31 -14.53 25.69
N LYS A 141 -5.48 -14.18 25.14
CA LYS A 141 -6.78 -14.66 25.62
C LYS A 141 -7.39 -15.79 24.78
N GLY A 142 -6.58 -16.44 23.94
CA GLY A 142 -7.03 -17.58 23.11
C GLY A 142 -7.63 -17.21 21.76
N TYR A 143 -7.58 -15.93 21.35
CA TYR A 143 -8.06 -15.50 20.03
C TYR A 143 -7.15 -14.44 19.42
N LEU A 144 -7.05 -14.42 18.08
CA LEU A 144 -6.45 -13.36 17.32
C LEU A 144 -7.48 -12.27 17.04
N SER A 145 -7.07 -11.01 17.16
CA SER A 145 -7.95 -9.86 16.86
C SER A 145 -8.23 -9.76 15.37
N ASP A 146 -7.23 -10.07 14.55
CA ASP A 146 -7.31 -10.08 13.09
C ASP A 146 -6.22 -10.95 12.49
N LEU A 147 -6.52 -11.58 11.35
CA LEU A 147 -5.57 -12.30 10.51
C LEU A 147 -5.90 -11.93 9.07
N GLY A 148 -5.33 -10.86 8.57
CA GLY A 148 -5.77 -10.32 7.29
C GLY A 148 -4.83 -9.31 6.66
N GLY A 149 -5.36 -8.62 5.65
CA GLY A 149 -4.69 -7.54 4.96
C GLY A 149 -5.12 -6.16 5.46
N PRO A 150 -4.61 -5.09 4.84
CA PRO A 150 -4.83 -3.73 5.32
C PRO A 150 -6.30 -3.25 5.26
N SER A 151 -7.13 -3.76 4.34
CA SER A 151 -8.55 -3.38 4.27
C SER A 151 -9.47 -4.49 3.80
N ALA A 152 -8.99 -5.33 2.90
CA ALA A 152 -9.69 -6.53 2.42
C ALA A 152 -8.66 -7.64 2.30
N ASN A 153 -9.07 -8.87 2.55
CA ASN A 153 -8.16 -9.99 2.39
C ASN A 153 -7.91 -10.26 0.90
N MET A 154 -6.75 -9.83 0.43
CA MET A 154 -6.25 -10.06 -0.93
C MET A 154 -5.02 -10.99 -0.94
N TYR A 155 -4.90 -11.83 0.07
CA TYR A 155 -3.77 -12.73 0.25
C TYR A 155 -3.54 -13.60 -0.99
N ARG A 156 -2.31 -13.55 -1.53
CA ARG A 156 -1.88 -14.26 -2.74
C ARG A 156 -2.69 -13.94 -4.01
N MET A 157 -3.44 -12.84 -4.01
CA MET A 157 -4.13 -12.40 -5.23
C MET A 157 -3.15 -11.70 -6.17
N LYS A 158 -3.20 -12.09 -7.45
CA LYS A 158 -2.39 -11.50 -8.53
C LYS A 158 -3.11 -11.66 -9.87
N GLY A 159 -2.68 -10.90 -10.87
CA GLY A 159 -3.22 -11.02 -12.23
C GLY A 159 -2.99 -12.42 -12.82
N LYS A 160 -3.95 -12.88 -13.63
CA LYS A 160 -3.87 -14.19 -14.29
C LYS A 160 -2.78 -14.27 -15.35
N ASN A 161 -2.48 -13.16 -16.02
CA ASN A 161 -1.47 -13.08 -17.08
C ASN A 161 -0.50 -11.94 -16.76
N PRO A 162 0.74 -12.26 -16.32
CA PRO A 162 1.75 -11.27 -15.97
C PRO A 162 2.11 -10.32 -17.13
N ASP A 163 2.17 -10.81 -18.37
CA ASP A 163 2.57 -10.01 -19.53
C ASP A 163 1.51 -8.96 -19.87
N ILE A 164 0.23 -9.33 -19.79
CA ILE A 164 -0.88 -8.38 -19.93
C ILE A 164 -0.88 -7.41 -18.75
N CYS A 165 -0.66 -7.87 -17.54
CA CYS A 165 -0.61 -7.03 -16.35
C CYS A 165 0.52 -6.00 -16.40
N ALA A 166 1.67 -6.35 -16.94
CA ALA A 166 2.80 -5.43 -17.10
C ALA A 166 2.50 -4.25 -18.03
N GLN A 167 1.63 -4.45 -19.03
CA GLN A 167 1.25 -3.44 -20.02
C GLN A 167 -0.02 -2.67 -19.65
N CYS A 168 -0.77 -3.15 -18.66
CA CYS A 168 -2.09 -2.66 -18.34
C CYS A 168 -2.03 -1.46 -17.37
N LYS A 169 -2.65 -0.34 -17.75
CA LYS A 169 -2.74 0.85 -16.91
C LYS A 169 -3.70 0.71 -15.72
N ASN A 170 -4.63 -0.26 -15.79
CA ASN A 170 -5.71 -0.46 -14.80
C ASN A 170 -5.94 -1.93 -14.46
N CYS A 171 -4.95 -2.77 -14.65
CA CYS A 171 -5.04 -4.23 -14.68
C CYS A 171 -5.70 -4.85 -13.43
N LEU A 172 -5.45 -4.29 -12.26
CA LEU A 172 -5.92 -4.87 -11.00
C LEU A 172 -7.31 -4.37 -10.56
N LEU A 173 -7.78 -3.26 -11.11
CA LEU A 173 -9.07 -2.66 -10.73
C LEU A 173 -10.30 -3.46 -11.18
N TYR A 174 -10.15 -4.31 -12.21
CA TYR A 174 -11.28 -5.01 -12.83
C TYR A 174 -11.40 -6.48 -12.41
N THR A 175 -10.43 -7.04 -11.71
CA THR A 175 -10.41 -8.48 -11.39
C THR A 175 -11.22 -8.84 -10.15
N SER A 176 -11.59 -7.86 -9.33
CA SER A 176 -12.46 -8.06 -8.17
C SER A 176 -13.21 -6.78 -7.85
N PRO A 177 -14.40 -6.55 -8.46
CA PRO A 177 -15.22 -5.43 -8.05
C PRO A 177 -15.57 -5.57 -6.58
N SER A 178 -15.17 -4.58 -5.79
CA SER A 178 -15.57 -4.52 -4.39
C SER A 178 -17.12 -4.53 -4.30
N PRO A 179 -17.73 -5.31 -3.40
CA PRO A 179 -19.16 -5.22 -3.15
C PRO A 179 -19.63 -3.80 -2.85
N ARG A 180 -18.75 -2.94 -2.38
CA ARG A 180 -19.01 -1.52 -2.10
C ARG A 180 -19.11 -0.66 -3.36
N ASP A 181 -18.55 -1.09 -4.49
CA ASP A 181 -18.62 -0.37 -5.76
C ASP A 181 -19.94 -0.65 -6.53
N ARG A 182 -20.72 -1.64 -6.09
CA ARG A 182 -22.03 -1.96 -6.66
C ARG A 182 -23.13 -0.95 -6.30
N THR A 183 -22.85 -0.03 -5.39
CA THR A 183 -23.83 0.99 -4.92
C THR A 183 -23.64 2.35 -5.57
N ARG A 184 -22.95 2.44 -6.70
CA ARG A 184 -22.78 3.65 -7.50
C ARG A 184 -23.59 3.60 -8.76
#